data_89b14a8c937d8520b988393e1ddb97a6
#
_entry.id   89b14a8c937d8520b988393e1ddb97a6
#
_cell.length_a   1.000
_cell.length_b   1.000
_cell.length_c   1.000
_cell.angle_alpha   90.00
_cell.angle_beta   90.00
_cell.angle_gamma   90.00
#
_symmetry.space_group_name_H-M   'P 1'
#
loop_
_entity.id
_entity.type
_entity.pdbx_description
1 polymer ?
#
loop_
_entity_poly.entity_id
_entity_poly.type
_entity_poly.pdbx_seq_one_letter_code
_entity_poly.pdbx_strand_id
1 'polypeptide(L)'
;EFRALGASALWLAEGVQGAQVQRCHFEDVGANGLMVGTPKEPGEADVEGLLTRSVTCADSTMERCGAIYMGAVGLWIGVARDVHVHHNELRRLPYTGISLGWIWSPRPSPSAGHVIERNHIHHVMQQLSDGGGIYTIGRHPDSHLRHNLIHDVPINLGRAGSNGFFIDQGSSELTEIFGSDAVQLVQEA
;
A
#
# COMPACT_ATOMS: atom_id res chain seq x y z
N GLU A 1 11.72 4.88 15.29
CA GLU A 1 11.55 6.05 14.42
C GLU A 1 12.51 5.95 13.24
N PHE A 2 11.99 6.18 12.03
CA PHE A 2 12.72 6.22 10.75
C PHE A 2 12.55 7.62 10.17
N ARG A 3 13.62 8.41 10.18
CA ARG A 3 13.52 9.83 9.84
C ARG A 3 14.67 10.30 8.97
N ALA A 4 14.38 11.23 8.04
CA ALA A 4 15.35 11.89 7.18
C ALA A 4 16.27 10.90 6.41
N LEU A 5 15.66 9.89 5.80
CA LEU A 5 16.36 8.87 5.03
C LEU A 5 16.28 9.17 3.54
N GLY A 6 17.39 9.02 2.81
CA GLY A 6 17.48 9.33 1.39
C GLY A 6 16.87 8.27 0.45
N ALA A 7 16.47 7.11 0.98
CA ALA A 7 15.88 5.99 0.23
C ALA A 7 14.66 5.47 0.99
N SER A 8 14.19 4.24 0.70
CA SER A 8 13.13 3.59 1.47
C SER A 8 13.58 3.31 2.91
N ALA A 9 12.69 3.50 3.87
CA ALA A 9 13.07 3.41 5.28
C ALA A 9 13.21 1.97 5.77
N LEU A 10 12.27 1.10 5.41
CA LEU A 10 12.32 -0.31 5.80
C LEU A 10 11.83 -1.19 4.65
N TRP A 11 12.57 -2.23 4.36
CA TRP A 11 12.17 -3.24 3.39
C TRP A 11 12.25 -4.63 4.00
N LEU A 12 11.09 -5.25 4.18
CA LEU A 12 10.93 -6.65 4.54
C LEU A 12 10.93 -7.46 3.26
N ALA A 13 12.14 -7.78 2.80
CA ALA A 13 12.39 -8.37 1.50
C ALA A 13 12.08 -9.88 1.48
N GLU A 14 12.65 -10.57 0.53
CA GLU A 14 12.46 -11.99 0.27
C GLU A 14 12.73 -12.89 1.48
N GLY A 15 11.81 -13.82 1.76
CA GLY A 15 11.97 -14.82 2.83
C GLY A 15 11.65 -14.34 4.25
N VAL A 16 11.28 -13.08 4.44
CA VAL A 16 10.88 -12.57 5.76
C VAL A 16 9.55 -13.18 6.17
N GLN A 17 9.48 -13.74 7.37
CA GLN A 17 8.29 -14.39 7.92
C GLN A 17 8.02 -13.96 9.35
N GLY A 18 6.74 -13.75 9.68
CA GLY A 18 6.30 -13.46 11.04
C GLY A 18 6.74 -12.08 11.56
N ALA A 19 7.13 -11.15 10.69
CA ALA A 19 7.61 -9.85 11.10
C ALA A 19 6.47 -8.95 11.60
N GLN A 20 6.77 -8.13 12.60
CA GLN A 20 5.84 -7.14 13.14
C GLN A 20 6.49 -5.76 13.13
N VAL A 21 5.83 -4.81 12.45
CA VAL A 21 6.19 -3.39 12.42
C VAL A 21 5.08 -2.64 13.13
N GLN A 22 5.30 -2.28 14.39
CA GLN A 22 4.27 -1.70 15.22
C GLN A 22 4.75 -0.44 15.93
N ARG A 23 3.86 0.54 16.04
CA ARG A 23 4.12 1.82 16.73
C ARG A 23 5.40 2.51 16.22
N CYS A 24 5.56 2.45 14.90
CA CYS A 24 6.67 3.06 14.20
C CYS A 24 6.27 4.41 13.61
N HIS A 25 7.23 5.30 13.50
CA HIS A 25 7.05 6.57 12.82
C HIS A 25 8.06 6.68 11.67
N PHE A 26 7.54 6.86 10.46
CA PHE A 26 8.30 7.06 9.24
C PHE A 26 8.06 8.50 8.77
N GLU A 27 9.09 9.33 8.77
CA GLU A 27 8.96 10.74 8.49
C GLU A 27 10.12 11.26 7.63
N ASP A 28 9.80 12.10 6.65
CA ASP A 28 10.80 12.69 5.74
C ASP A 28 11.68 11.62 5.07
N VAL A 29 11.02 10.61 4.50
CA VAL A 29 11.69 9.49 3.83
C VAL A 29 11.77 9.77 2.33
N GLY A 30 12.94 9.63 1.75
CA GLY A 30 13.18 9.95 0.35
C GLY A 30 12.41 9.07 -0.65
N ALA A 31 12.15 7.82 -0.29
CA ALA A 31 11.35 6.88 -1.08
C ALA A 31 10.21 6.30 -0.23
N ASN A 32 9.95 4.97 -0.32
CA ASN A 32 8.83 4.35 0.41
C ASN A 32 9.05 4.31 1.93
N GLY A 33 7.99 4.44 2.68
CA GLY A 33 8.05 4.25 4.13
C GLY A 33 8.34 2.80 4.48
N LEU A 34 7.42 1.90 4.17
CA LEU A 34 7.56 0.46 4.37
C LEU A 34 7.36 -0.30 3.06
N MET A 35 8.22 -1.26 2.80
CA MET A 35 8.09 -2.21 1.70
C MET A 35 8.02 -3.64 2.24
N VAL A 36 7.07 -4.43 1.73
CA VAL A 36 6.87 -5.84 2.09
C VAL A 36 6.86 -6.70 0.84
N GLY A 37 7.68 -7.75 0.83
CA GLY A 37 7.77 -8.66 -0.31
C GLY A 37 8.73 -8.19 -1.40
N THR A 38 8.51 -8.66 -2.61
CA THR A 38 9.44 -8.50 -3.74
C THR A 38 8.74 -8.09 -5.02
N PRO A 39 9.38 -7.30 -5.91
CA PRO A 39 8.87 -6.99 -7.24
C PRO A 39 9.22 -8.11 -8.24
N LYS A 40 8.86 -9.35 -7.94
CA LYS A 40 9.13 -10.49 -8.82
C LYS A 40 7.90 -10.91 -9.61
N GLU A 41 8.12 -11.34 -10.83
CA GLU A 41 7.10 -11.94 -11.67
C GLU A 41 6.66 -13.31 -11.13
N PRO A 42 5.42 -13.77 -11.44
CA PRO A 42 4.97 -15.12 -11.11
C PRO A 42 5.93 -16.18 -11.66
N GLY A 43 6.27 -17.15 -10.87
CA GLY A 43 7.23 -18.20 -11.19
C GLY A 43 8.63 -17.96 -10.62
N GLU A 44 9.02 -16.70 -10.40
CA GLU A 44 10.28 -16.39 -9.71
C GLU A 44 10.12 -16.32 -8.20
N ALA A 45 8.91 -15.96 -7.72
CA ALA A 45 8.59 -15.85 -6.31
C ALA A 45 8.12 -17.15 -5.66
N ASP A 46 8.00 -18.22 -6.42
CA ASP A 46 7.39 -19.49 -6.00
C ASP A 46 8.36 -20.44 -5.27
N VAL A 47 9.55 -20.00 -4.97
CA VAL A 47 10.48 -20.83 -4.21
C VAL A 47 10.01 -20.88 -2.76
N GLU A 48 9.52 -22.04 -2.33
CA GLU A 48 9.08 -22.27 -0.97
C GLU A 48 10.16 -21.84 0.04
N GLY A 49 9.78 -21.00 1.00
CA GLY A 49 10.71 -20.40 1.97
C GLY A 49 11.28 -19.05 1.57
N LEU A 50 11.19 -18.63 0.30
CA LEU A 50 11.57 -17.28 -0.12
C LEU A 50 10.40 -16.30 -0.17
N LEU A 51 9.17 -16.78 -0.07
CA LEU A 51 7.99 -15.92 -0.04
C LEU A 51 7.89 -15.20 1.31
N THR A 52 7.87 -13.88 1.24
CA THR A 52 7.59 -13.04 2.41
C THR A 52 6.16 -13.24 2.85
N ARG A 53 5.95 -13.56 4.14
CA ARG A 53 4.60 -13.89 4.64
C ARG A 53 4.39 -13.60 6.11
N SER A 54 3.12 -13.53 6.51
CA SER A 54 2.72 -13.35 7.91
C SER A 54 3.34 -12.09 8.51
N VAL A 55 3.23 -10.98 7.79
CA VAL A 55 3.74 -9.67 8.21
C VAL A 55 2.60 -8.83 8.75
N THR A 56 2.81 -8.21 9.90
CA THR A 56 1.87 -7.23 10.47
C THR A 56 2.48 -5.83 10.48
N CYS A 57 1.75 -4.84 9.97
CA CYS A 57 2.06 -3.43 10.14
C CYS A 57 0.89 -2.74 10.86
N ALA A 58 1.13 -2.22 12.06
CA ALA A 58 0.07 -1.68 12.89
C ALA A 58 0.48 -0.44 13.69
N ASP A 59 -0.52 0.39 14.04
CA ASP A 59 -0.40 1.52 14.96
C ASP A 59 0.78 2.46 14.60
N SER A 60 1.06 2.61 13.31
CA SER A 60 2.23 3.33 12.80
C SER A 60 1.81 4.54 11.97
N THR A 61 2.68 5.54 11.91
CA THR A 61 2.47 6.73 11.08
C THR A 61 3.50 6.79 9.95
N MET A 62 3.04 7.07 8.74
CA MET A 62 3.85 7.28 7.55
C MET A 62 3.56 8.67 6.99
N GLU A 63 4.49 9.58 7.16
CA GLU A 63 4.31 10.97 6.80
C GLU A 63 5.48 11.47 5.94
N ARG A 64 5.15 12.19 4.85
CA ARG A 64 6.14 12.75 3.92
C ARG A 64 7.16 11.71 3.39
N CYS A 65 6.70 10.49 3.14
CA CYS A 65 7.45 9.52 2.35
C CYS A 65 7.36 9.91 0.87
N GLY A 66 8.41 9.62 0.09
CA GLY A 66 8.51 10.06 -1.31
C GLY A 66 9.09 11.46 -1.47
N ALA A 67 9.80 11.98 -0.47
CA ALA A 67 10.36 13.34 -0.48
C ALA A 67 11.37 13.60 -1.61
N ILE A 68 12.02 12.56 -2.13
CA ILE A 68 12.98 12.62 -3.25
C ILE A 68 12.39 11.90 -4.47
N TYR A 69 11.89 10.70 -4.29
CA TYR A 69 11.29 9.87 -5.34
C TYR A 69 9.78 9.97 -5.25
N MET A 70 9.18 10.93 -5.93
CA MET A 70 7.76 11.29 -5.80
C MET A 70 6.78 10.15 -6.14
N GLY A 71 7.20 9.15 -6.93
CA GLY A 71 6.41 7.94 -7.22
C GLY A 71 6.46 6.88 -6.11
N ALA A 72 7.15 7.15 -5.02
CA ALA A 72 7.16 6.27 -3.86
C ALA A 72 5.86 6.40 -3.05
N VAL A 73 5.55 5.37 -2.28
CA VAL A 73 4.30 5.25 -1.53
C VAL A 73 4.57 5.15 -0.02
N GLY A 74 3.54 5.38 0.78
CA GLY A 74 3.66 5.19 2.22
C GLY A 74 4.00 3.73 2.57
N LEU A 75 3.16 2.80 2.09
CA LEU A 75 3.34 1.37 2.29
C LEU A 75 3.15 0.62 0.97
N TRP A 76 4.13 -0.18 0.59
CA TRP A 76 4.09 -1.03 -0.59
C TRP A 76 4.10 -2.51 -0.23
N ILE A 77 3.18 -3.27 -0.83
CA ILE A 77 3.12 -4.72 -0.72
C ILE A 77 3.29 -5.28 -2.13
N GLY A 78 4.42 -5.89 -2.40
CA GLY A 78 4.69 -6.58 -3.66
C GLY A 78 4.16 -8.01 -3.65
N VAL A 79 4.95 -8.95 -4.15
CA VAL A 79 4.62 -10.37 -4.04
C VAL A 79 4.91 -10.84 -2.61
N ALA A 80 3.84 -11.08 -1.87
CA ALA A 80 3.87 -11.50 -0.47
C ALA A 80 2.57 -12.26 -0.13
N ARG A 81 2.49 -12.85 1.05
CA ARG A 81 1.29 -13.56 1.52
C ARG A 81 0.96 -13.19 2.96
N ASP A 82 -0.32 -13.17 3.30
CA ASP A 82 -0.81 -12.98 4.66
C ASP A 82 -0.22 -11.71 5.32
N VAL A 83 -0.33 -10.57 4.63
CA VAL A 83 0.10 -9.28 5.16
C VAL A 83 -1.10 -8.58 5.78
N HIS A 84 -1.00 -8.23 7.06
CA HIS A 84 -2.03 -7.51 7.80
C HIS A 84 -1.58 -6.07 8.08
N VAL A 85 -2.30 -5.11 7.51
CA VAL A 85 -2.03 -3.66 7.67
C VAL A 85 -3.23 -3.02 8.34
N HIS A 86 -3.07 -2.55 9.57
CA HIS A 86 -4.21 -2.00 10.31
C HIS A 86 -3.85 -0.87 11.29
N HIS A 87 -4.81 0.00 11.53
CA HIS A 87 -4.69 1.12 12.48
C HIS A 87 -3.48 2.03 12.23
N ASN A 88 -3.07 2.18 10.96
CA ASN A 88 -2.00 3.09 10.61
C ASN A 88 -2.56 4.42 10.12
N GLU A 89 -1.78 5.48 10.26
CA GLU A 89 -2.03 6.78 9.65
C GLU A 89 -1.01 7.02 8.53
N LEU A 90 -1.52 7.28 7.30
CA LEU A 90 -0.69 7.59 6.14
C LEU A 90 -1.10 8.96 5.60
N ARG A 91 -0.16 9.92 5.57
CA ARG A 91 -0.51 11.30 5.22
C ARG A 91 0.61 12.08 4.55
N ARG A 92 0.20 13.16 3.86
CA ARG A 92 1.12 14.11 3.20
C ARG A 92 2.09 13.43 2.27
N LEU A 93 1.55 12.57 1.42
CA LEU A 93 2.33 11.81 0.44
C LEU A 93 2.16 12.41 -0.96
N PRO A 94 3.22 12.49 -1.75
CA PRO A 94 3.14 12.99 -3.12
C PRO A 94 2.35 12.05 -4.05
N TYR A 95 2.28 10.78 -3.70
CA TYR A 95 1.61 9.73 -4.45
C TYR A 95 0.72 8.86 -3.54
N THR A 96 0.58 7.59 -3.86
CA THR A 96 -0.32 6.62 -3.23
C THR A 96 -0.01 6.38 -1.73
N GLY A 97 -1.06 6.18 -0.94
CA GLY A 97 -0.95 5.78 0.45
C GLY A 97 -0.43 4.35 0.60
N ILE A 98 -1.27 3.38 0.24
CA ILE A 98 -0.96 1.95 0.26
C ILE A 98 -1.05 1.39 -1.16
N SER A 99 0.00 0.72 -1.63
CA SER A 99 0.03 0.02 -2.91
C SER A 99 0.09 -1.49 -2.68
N LEU A 100 -0.90 -2.22 -3.19
CA LEU A 100 -1.01 -3.66 -3.10
C LEU A 100 -0.81 -4.30 -4.47
N GLY A 101 0.21 -5.13 -4.60
CA GLY A 101 0.54 -5.87 -5.80
C GLY A 101 1.71 -5.29 -6.59
N TRP A 102 2.20 -6.09 -7.52
CA TRP A 102 3.27 -5.72 -8.46
C TRP A 102 3.04 -6.23 -9.86
N ILE A 103 2.11 -7.15 -10.06
CA ILE A 103 1.95 -7.87 -11.31
C ILE A 103 0.74 -7.34 -12.07
N TRP A 104 0.96 -6.67 -13.22
CA TRP A 104 -0.10 -6.11 -14.09
C TRP A 104 -0.81 -7.19 -14.91
N SER A 105 -1.27 -8.26 -14.23
CA SER A 105 -1.89 -9.41 -14.89
C SER A 105 -2.79 -10.17 -13.92
N PRO A 106 -3.91 -10.72 -14.38
CA PRO A 106 -4.75 -11.61 -13.59
C PRO A 106 -4.17 -13.03 -13.45
N ARG A 107 -2.95 -13.28 -13.91
CA ARG A 107 -2.32 -14.59 -13.79
C ARG A 107 -2.19 -15.02 -12.32
N PRO A 108 -2.18 -16.32 -12.04
CA PRO A 108 -1.89 -16.82 -10.71
C PRO A 108 -0.57 -16.26 -10.17
N SER A 109 -0.60 -15.85 -8.92
CA SER A 109 0.52 -15.34 -8.17
C SER A 109 0.46 -15.93 -6.77
N PRO A 110 1.57 -16.12 -6.06
CA PRO A 110 1.54 -16.51 -4.66
C PRO A 110 1.02 -15.42 -3.72
N SER A 111 0.80 -14.22 -4.24
CA SER A 111 0.24 -13.09 -3.46
C SER A 111 -1.22 -13.37 -3.09
N ALA A 112 -1.49 -13.46 -1.79
CA ALA A 112 -2.81 -13.85 -1.27
C ALA A 112 -2.97 -13.51 0.21
N GLY A 113 -4.23 -13.53 0.72
CA GLY A 113 -4.53 -13.49 2.14
C GLY A 113 -4.24 -12.15 2.81
N HIS A 114 -4.21 -11.06 2.08
CA HIS A 114 -3.92 -9.74 2.65
C HIS A 114 -5.16 -9.16 3.34
N VAL A 115 -4.94 -8.51 4.49
CA VAL A 115 -5.99 -7.75 5.18
C VAL A 115 -5.48 -6.33 5.39
N ILE A 116 -6.15 -5.36 4.75
CA ILE A 116 -5.86 -3.92 4.90
C ILE A 116 -7.09 -3.28 5.51
N GLU A 117 -7.02 -2.95 6.80
CA GLU A 117 -8.21 -2.49 7.53
C GLU A 117 -7.94 -1.39 8.53
N ARG A 118 -8.96 -0.56 8.78
CA ARG A 118 -8.94 0.47 9.82
C ARG A 118 -7.73 1.40 9.75
N ASN A 119 -7.23 1.67 8.53
CA ASN A 119 -6.20 2.66 8.34
C ASN A 119 -6.84 4.03 8.05
N HIS A 120 -6.18 5.09 8.48
CA HIS A 120 -6.53 6.46 8.19
C HIS A 120 -5.56 7.01 7.14
N ILE A 121 -6.05 7.24 5.93
CA ILE A 121 -5.24 7.64 4.77
C ILE A 121 -5.76 8.97 4.26
N HIS A 122 -4.93 10.01 4.31
CA HIS A 122 -5.36 11.34 3.91
C HIS A 122 -4.23 12.24 3.42
N HIS A 123 -4.59 13.27 2.65
CA HIS A 123 -3.60 14.16 2.03
C HIS A 123 -2.55 13.35 1.25
N VAL A 124 -2.99 12.37 0.49
CA VAL A 124 -2.17 11.57 -0.42
C VAL A 124 -2.46 11.97 -1.87
N MET A 125 -1.69 11.51 -2.83
CA MET A 125 -1.79 11.94 -4.24
C MET A 125 -1.57 13.45 -4.43
N GLN A 126 -0.74 14.07 -3.60
CA GLN A 126 -0.60 15.53 -3.58
C GLN A 126 0.14 16.09 -4.81
N GLN A 127 0.83 15.28 -5.57
CA GLN A 127 1.65 15.72 -6.72
C GLN A 127 1.44 14.89 -7.98
N LEU A 128 1.19 13.59 -7.85
CA LEU A 128 1.06 12.67 -8.97
C LEU A 128 -0.39 12.20 -9.12
N SER A 129 -0.73 11.75 -10.31
CA SER A 129 -1.99 11.10 -10.66
C SER A 129 -1.76 9.60 -10.87
N ASP A 130 -2.79 8.86 -11.31
CA ASP A 130 -2.71 7.44 -11.62
C ASP A 130 -2.44 6.58 -10.37
N GLY A 131 -3.25 6.80 -9.34
CA GLY A 131 -3.12 6.12 -8.05
C GLY A 131 -4.25 6.48 -7.10
N GLY A 132 -4.08 6.24 -5.82
CA GLY A 132 -5.12 6.48 -4.84
C GLY A 132 -4.69 6.41 -3.39
N GLY A 133 -5.65 6.55 -2.49
CA GLY A 133 -5.43 6.24 -1.08
C GLY A 133 -4.95 4.80 -0.93
N ILE A 134 -5.69 3.86 -1.54
CA ILE A 134 -5.27 2.47 -1.72
C ILE A 134 -5.32 2.15 -3.23
N TYR A 135 -4.21 1.64 -3.75
CA TYR A 135 -4.04 1.22 -5.13
C TYR A 135 -3.81 -0.29 -5.18
N THR A 136 -4.46 -0.98 -6.12
CA THR A 136 -4.28 -2.43 -6.28
C THR A 136 -4.02 -2.81 -7.72
N ILE A 137 -3.13 -3.78 -7.95
CA ILE A 137 -2.87 -4.43 -9.24
C ILE A 137 -2.65 -5.93 -9.06
N GLY A 138 -3.12 -6.71 -10.05
CA GLY A 138 -2.94 -8.15 -10.06
C GLY A 138 -3.94 -8.92 -9.19
N ARG A 139 -3.73 -10.20 -9.11
CA ARG A 139 -4.64 -11.14 -8.44
C ARG A 139 -4.30 -11.29 -6.96
N HIS A 140 -5.30 -11.15 -6.09
CA HIS A 140 -5.15 -11.21 -4.62
C HIS A 140 -6.25 -12.09 -3.99
N PRO A 141 -6.22 -13.42 -4.17
CA PRO A 141 -7.23 -14.28 -3.57
C PRO A 141 -7.22 -14.17 -2.04
N ASP A 142 -8.40 -14.34 -1.45
CA ASP A 142 -8.61 -14.29 0.00
C ASP A 142 -8.16 -12.98 0.68
N SER A 143 -8.09 -11.88 -0.09
CA SER A 143 -7.66 -10.58 0.43
C SER A 143 -8.84 -9.64 0.65
N HIS A 144 -8.73 -8.82 1.70
CA HIS A 144 -9.80 -7.94 2.14
C HIS A 144 -9.31 -6.51 2.38
N LEU A 145 -10.00 -5.55 1.77
CA LEU A 145 -9.88 -4.12 2.08
C LEU A 145 -11.13 -3.68 2.81
N ARG A 146 -11.04 -3.26 4.07
CA ARG A 146 -12.25 -2.96 4.84
C ARG A 146 -12.04 -1.89 5.91
N HIS A 147 -13.09 -1.09 6.15
CA HIS A 147 -13.10 -0.10 7.23
C HIS A 147 -11.93 0.90 7.19
N ASN A 148 -11.36 1.17 6.02
CA ASN A 148 -10.34 2.21 5.88
C ASN A 148 -11.04 3.57 5.72
N LEU A 149 -10.54 4.58 6.41
CA LEU A 149 -10.97 5.96 6.23
C LEU A 149 -10.00 6.64 5.26
N ILE A 150 -10.52 7.07 4.11
CA ILE A 150 -9.74 7.74 3.07
C ILE A 150 -10.40 9.06 2.73
N HIS A 151 -9.65 10.16 2.81
CA HIS A 151 -10.14 11.50 2.45
C HIS A 151 -8.99 12.42 2.00
N ASP A 152 -9.32 13.62 1.53
CA ASP A 152 -8.35 14.61 1.04
C ASP A 152 -7.39 14.02 -0.02
N VAL A 153 -7.99 13.34 -1.01
CA VAL A 153 -7.31 12.83 -2.20
C VAL A 153 -7.66 13.77 -3.36
N PRO A 154 -6.76 14.69 -3.74
CA PRO A 154 -7.09 15.70 -4.75
C PRO A 154 -7.22 15.08 -6.13
N ILE A 155 -8.03 15.70 -6.96
CA ILE A 155 -8.13 15.36 -8.39
C ILE A 155 -6.90 15.93 -9.08
N ASN A 156 -6.03 15.06 -9.56
CA ASN A 156 -4.89 15.44 -10.37
C ASN A 156 -5.14 15.16 -11.85
N LEU A 157 -4.91 16.17 -12.68
CA LEU A 157 -5.10 16.10 -14.14
C LEU A 157 -3.86 15.47 -14.78
N GLY A 158 -3.70 14.16 -14.63
CA GLY A 158 -2.65 13.39 -15.29
C GLY A 158 -3.23 12.39 -16.28
N ARG A 159 -2.47 11.33 -16.56
CA ARG A 159 -2.87 10.26 -17.48
C ARG A 159 -4.13 9.52 -17.00
N ALA A 160 -4.23 9.31 -15.71
CA ALA A 160 -5.41 8.75 -15.05
C ALA A 160 -5.73 9.58 -13.79
N GLY A 161 -6.94 9.46 -13.27
CA GLY A 161 -7.37 10.20 -12.09
C GLY A 161 -6.70 9.75 -10.80
N SER A 162 -6.98 10.48 -9.74
CA SER A 162 -6.68 10.09 -8.37
C SER A 162 -8.00 9.68 -7.70
N ASN A 163 -7.98 8.59 -6.95
CA ASN A 163 -9.18 8.04 -6.33
C ASN A 163 -8.93 7.66 -4.86
N GLY A 164 -9.96 7.52 -4.08
CA GLY A 164 -9.83 6.92 -2.74
C GLY A 164 -9.32 5.49 -2.85
N PHE A 165 -10.03 4.66 -3.64
CA PHE A 165 -9.58 3.34 -4.07
C PHE A 165 -9.35 3.35 -5.58
N PHE A 166 -8.21 2.84 -6.01
CA PHE A 166 -7.87 2.67 -7.41
C PHE A 166 -7.61 1.18 -7.68
N ILE A 167 -8.64 0.51 -8.17
CA ILE A 167 -8.58 -0.91 -8.53
C ILE A 167 -8.13 -0.98 -9.99
N ASP A 168 -6.86 -1.25 -10.20
CA ASP A 168 -6.22 -1.17 -11.50
C ASP A 168 -6.02 -2.56 -12.13
N GLN A 169 -5.22 -2.60 -13.15
CA GLN A 169 -5.07 -3.67 -14.12
C GLN A 169 -4.76 -5.04 -13.48
N GLY A 170 -5.57 -6.02 -13.83
CA GLY A 170 -5.42 -7.39 -13.34
C GLY A 170 -5.95 -7.63 -11.92
N SER A 171 -6.39 -6.60 -11.21
CA SER A 171 -6.97 -6.74 -9.87
C SER A 171 -8.17 -7.68 -9.89
N SER A 172 -8.08 -8.75 -9.12
CA SER A 172 -9.13 -9.76 -9.04
C SER A 172 -9.07 -10.54 -7.73
N GLU A 173 -10.18 -11.20 -7.38
CA GLU A 173 -10.34 -12.04 -6.20
C GLU A 173 -10.06 -11.27 -4.88
N LEU A 174 -10.34 -9.99 -4.89
CA LEU A 174 -10.20 -9.07 -3.78
C LEU A 174 -11.60 -8.71 -3.29
N THR A 175 -11.82 -8.76 -1.98
CA THR A 175 -13.07 -8.32 -1.37
C THR A 175 -12.89 -6.94 -0.78
N GLU A 176 -13.70 -6.00 -1.24
CA GLU A 176 -13.77 -4.66 -0.71
C GLU A 176 -15.07 -4.50 0.09
N ILE A 177 -14.95 -4.04 1.32
CA ILE A 177 -16.10 -3.79 2.20
C ILE A 177 -16.08 -2.32 2.60
N PHE A 178 -17.03 -1.58 2.07
CA PHE A 178 -17.35 -0.23 2.51
C PHE A 178 -18.27 -0.34 3.73
N GLY A 179 -17.78 -0.04 4.92
CA GLY A 179 -18.62 0.10 6.10
C GLY A 179 -19.48 1.36 6.02
N SER A 180 -20.55 1.43 6.78
CA SER A 180 -21.42 2.61 6.87
C SER A 180 -20.69 3.90 7.25
N ASP A 181 -19.49 3.81 7.77
CA ASP A 181 -18.65 4.91 8.25
C ASP A 181 -17.39 5.15 7.39
N ALA A 182 -17.22 4.44 6.31
CA ALA A 182 -16.03 4.50 5.48
C ALA A 182 -16.37 5.00 4.07
N VAL A 183 -15.74 6.06 3.69
CA VAL A 183 -15.73 6.79 2.43
C VAL A 183 -16.65 8.01 2.46
N GLN A 184 -16.27 8.98 3.23
CA GLN A 184 -16.60 10.34 2.88
C GLN A 184 -15.61 10.78 1.79
N LEU A 185 -15.97 10.56 0.52
CA LEU A 185 -15.36 11.27 -0.59
C LEU A 185 -15.79 12.72 -0.47
N VAL A 186 -15.12 13.48 0.38
CA VAL A 186 -15.25 14.93 0.37
C VAL A 186 -14.41 15.44 -0.78
N GLN A 187 -15.04 15.54 -1.95
CA GLN A 187 -14.57 16.44 -2.99
C GLN A 187 -15.00 17.84 -2.56
N GLU A 188 -14.13 18.59 -1.92
CA GLU A 188 -14.30 20.04 -1.88
C GLU A 188 -13.92 20.60 -3.25
N ALA A 189 -14.89 21.32 -3.84
CA ALA A 189 -14.78 21.96 -5.13
C ALA A 189 -13.83 23.17 -5.11
#